data_f01fe450a8c4b06fd31fe65e2980b221
#
_entry.id   f01fe450a8c4b06fd31fe65e2980b221
#
_cell.length_a   1.000
_cell.length_b   1.000
_cell.length_c   1.000
_cell.angle_alpha   90.00
_cell.angle_beta   90.00
_cell.angle_gamma   90.00
#
_symmetry.space_group_name_H-M   'P 1'
#
loop_
_entity.id
_entity.type
_entity.pdbx_description
1 polymer ?
#
loop_
_entity_poly.entity_id
_entity_poly.type
_entity_poly.pdbx_seq_one_letter_code
_entity_poly.pdbx_strand_id
1 'polypeptide(L)'
;MGITYIGPIDGHNISEMVDSLLSAIELQRPVVVHVKTKKGKGYRYAEKYPCYFHGVAPFDLETGKVLKKKEKPDYTDIFARKILTLAEQNPRLIAITAAMAEGTGLK
;
A
#
# COMPACT_ATOMS: atom_id res chain seq x y z
N MET A 1 -20.05 20.56 -4.29
CA MET A 1 -19.59 20.74 -2.90
C MET A 1 -18.89 22.11 -2.68
N GLY A 2 -18.56 22.88 -3.69
CA GLY A 2 -17.93 24.20 -3.56
C GLY A 2 -16.50 24.22 -2.97
N ILE A 3 -15.84 23.05 -2.93
CA ILE A 3 -14.46 22.94 -2.47
C ILE A 3 -13.52 23.15 -3.66
N THR A 4 -12.51 24.00 -3.48
CA THR A 4 -11.48 24.23 -4.50
C THR A 4 -10.65 22.95 -4.68
N TYR A 5 -10.35 22.62 -5.93
CA TYR A 5 -9.53 21.45 -6.30
C TYR A 5 -8.26 21.92 -7.01
N ILE A 6 -7.12 21.38 -6.57
CA ILE A 6 -5.80 21.56 -7.19
C ILE A 6 -5.27 20.18 -7.56
N GLY A 7 -4.90 19.98 -8.81
CA GLY A 7 -4.32 18.73 -9.28
C GLY A 7 -4.93 18.23 -10.60
N PRO A 8 -4.55 17.01 -11.04
CA PRO A 8 -3.62 16.09 -10.38
C PRO A 8 -2.16 16.58 -10.48
N ILE A 9 -1.40 16.47 -9.38
CA ILE A 9 0.00 16.88 -9.26
C ILE A 9 0.88 15.63 -9.26
N ASP A 10 2.05 15.68 -9.89
CA ASP A 10 3.04 14.59 -9.77
C ASP A 10 3.70 14.65 -8.38
N GLY A 11 3.35 13.71 -7.50
CA GLY A 11 3.90 13.62 -6.15
C GLY A 11 5.37 13.19 -6.08
N HIS A 12 6.00 12.91 -7.22
CA HIS A 12 7.46 12.70 -7.30
C HIS A 12 8.20 13.96 -7.76
N ASN A 13 7.49 15.03 -8.13
CA ASN A 13 8.03 16.35 -8.42
C ASN A 13 7.90 17.24 -7.18
N ILE A 14 8.98 17.31 -6.40
CA ILE A 14 8.97 18.06 -5.13
C ILE A 14 8.70 19.55 -5.35
N SER A 15 9.25 20.17 -6.41
CA SER A 15 9.02 21.58 -6.69
C SER A 15 7.55 21.87 -6.96
N GLU A 16 6.92 21.10 -7.86
CA GLU A 16 5.50 21.23 -8.17
C GLU A 16 4.60 21.02 -6.94
N MET A 17 4.99 20.06 -6.08
CA MET A 17 4.30 19.81 -4.80
C MET A 17 4.36 21.03 -3.87
N VAL A 18 5.55 21.63 -3.71
CA VAL A 18 5.73 22.82 -2.85
C VAL A 18 4.91 23.98 -3.39
N ASP A 19 5.01 24.28 -4.68
CA ASP A 19 4.28 25.41 -5.29
C ASP A 19 2.76 25.24 -5.16
N SER A 20 2.27 24.02 -5.36
CA SER A 20 0.85 23.70 -5.23
C SER A 20 0.34 23.80 -3.79
N LEU A 21 1.15 23.37 -2.82
CA LEU A 21 0.81 23.48 -1.39
C LEU A 21 0.82 24.94 -0.93
N LEU A 22 1.78 25.76 -1.36
CA LEU A 22 1.82 27.19 -1.06
C LEU A 22 0.58 27.87 -1.64
N SER A 23 0.24 27.61 -2.89
CA SER A 23 -0.97 28.15 -3.52
C SER A 23 -2.25 27.74 -2.78
N ALA A 24 -2.31 26.50 -2.27
CA ALA A 24 -3.43 26.01 -1.49
C ALA A 24 -3.58 26.77 -0.17
N ILE A 25 -2.46 27.06 0.53
CA ILE A 25 -2.45 27.80 1.79
C ILE A 25 -2.92 29.25 1.59
N GLU A 26 -2.51 29.91 0.52
CA GLU A 26 -2.90 31.29 0.20
C GLU A 26 -4.42 31.45 0.02
N LEU A 27 -5.12 30.40 -0.38
CA LEU A 27 -6.58 30.47 -0.57
C LEU A 27 -7.38 30.64 0.73
N GLN A 28 -6.80 30.40 1.89
CA GLN A 28 -7.42 30.59 3.23
C GLN A 28 -8.83 29.94 3.35
N ARG A 29 -9.05 28.81 2.68
CA ARG A 29 -10.31 28.07 2.65
C ARG A 29 -10.04 26.59 2.43
N PRO A 30 -11.00 25.69 2.67
CA PRO A 30 -10.82 24.25 2.39
C PRO A 30 -10.48 23.99 0.92
N VAL A 31 -9.40 23.24 0.71
CA VAL A 31 -8.89 22.87 -0.62
C VAL A 31 -8.59 21.37 -0.65
N VAL A 32 -8.95 20.71 -1.74
CA VAL A 32 -8.50 19.35 -2.04
C VAL A 32 -7.28 19.42 -2.94
N VAL A 33 -6.14 18.98 -2.44
CA VAL A 33 -4.92 18.83 -3.23
C VAL A 33 -4.79 17.36 -3.64
N HIS A 34 -4.92 17.09 -4.95
CA HIS A 34 -4.84 15.73 -5.48
C HIS A 34 -3.42 15.43 -5.99
N VAL A 35 -2.73 14.59 -5.26
CA VAL A 35 -1.36 14.17 -5.57
C VAL A 35 -1.37 12.75 -6.11
N LYS A 36 -0.76 12.53 -7.27
CA LYS A 36 -0.57 11.19 -7.86
C LYS A 36 0.84 10.70 -7.62
N THR A 37 0.96 9.53 -7.03
CA THR A 37 2.26 8.87 -6.81
C THR A 37 2.25 7.47 -7.40
N LYS A 38 3.45 6.97 -7.71
CA LYS A 38 3.68 5.56 -8.05
C LYS A 38 4.37 4.89 -6.88
N LYS A 39 3.70 3.94 -6.24
CA LYS A 39 4.25 3.20 -5.10
C LYS A 39 5.52 2.46 -5.51
N GLY A 40 6.61 2.64 -4.75
CA GLY A 40 7.91 2.04 -5.05
C GLY A 40 8.71 2.75 -6.13
N LYS A 41 8.34 3.96 -6.53
CA LYS A 41 9.01 4.77 -7.57
C LYS A 41 10.53 4.81 -7.36
N GLY A 42 11.27 4.52 -8.44
CA GLY A 42 12.72 4.50 -8.45
C GLY A 42 13.35 3.12 -8.22
N TYR A 43 12.54 2.12 -7.79
CA TYR A 43 13.02 0.75 -7.66
C TYR A 43 12.13 -0.21 -8.46
N ARG A 44 12.66 -0.75 -9.56
CA ARG A 44 11.91 -1.54 -10.57
C ARG A 44 11.08 -2.69 -9.99
N TYR A 45 11.60 -3.37 -8.96
CA TYR A 45 10.90 -4.49 -8.34
C TYR A 45 9.74 -4.01 -7.48
N ALA A 46 9.91 -2.91 -6.73
CA ALA A 46 8.84 -2.32 -5.94
C ALA A 46 7.74 -1.71 -6.82
N GLU A 47 8.10 -1.11 -7.94
CA GLU A 47 7.14 -0.61 -8.91
C GLU A 47 6.30 -1.73 -9.54
N LYS A 48 6.93 -2.89 -9.80
CA LYS A 48 6.26 -4.06 -10.38
C LYS A 48 5.43 -4.84 -9.37
N TYR A 49 5.89 -4.92 -8.12
CA TYR A 49 5.27 -5.71 -7.05
C TYR A 49 5.04 -4.87 -5.78
N PRO A 50 4.23 -3.79 -5.85
CA PRO A 50 4.13 -2.81 -4.76
C PRO A 50 3.53 -3.40 -3.46
N CYS A 51 2.67 -4.40 -3.56
CA CYS A 51 2.11 -5.07 -2.39
C CYS A 51 3.17 -5.91 -1.66
N TYR A 52 4.02 -6.62 -2.39
CA TYR A 52 5.12 -7.40 -1.82
C TYR A 52 6.13 -6.52 -1.07
N PHE A 53 6.48 -5.37 -1.66
CA PHE A 53 7.41 -4.41 -1.05
C PHE A 53 6.77 -3.45 -0.04
N HIS A 54 5.49 -3.62 0.29
CA HIS A 54 4.84 -2.78 1.30
C HIS A 54 5.40 -3.00 2.72
N GLY A 55 5.80 -4.23 3.05
CA GLY A 55 6.37 -4.60 4.34
C GLY A 55 7.33 -5.77 4.16
N VAL A 56 8.36 -5.60 3.31
CA VAL A 56 9.30 -6.66 2.99
C VAL A 56 10.41 -6.78 4.05
N ALA A 57 10.82 -8.02 4.36
CA ALA A 57 12.02 -8.30 5.15
C ALA A 57 13.30 -7.88 4.37
N PRO A 58 14.48 -7.85 5.01
CA PRO A 58 15.73 -7.57 4.32
C PRO A 58 15.87 -8.38 3.03
N PHE A 59 16.16 -7.70 1.93
CA PHE A 59 16.21 -8.29 0.60
C PHE A 59 17.45 -7.82 -0.18
N ASP A 60 17.81 -8.59 -1.19
CA ASP A 60 18.87 -8.25 -2.12
C ASP A 60 18.41 -7.20 -3.12
N LEU A 61 19.13 -6.09 -3.24
CA LEU A 61 18.76 -4.95 -4.08
C LEU A 61 18.82 -5.24 -5.58
N GLU A 62 19.70 -6.14 -6.01
CA GLU A 62 19.88 -6.44 -7.43
C GLU A 62 18.78 -7.37 -7.94
N THR A 63 18.35 -8.30 -7.10
CA THR A 63 17.38 -9.35 -7.47
C THR A 63 15.98 -9.11 -6.91
N GLY A 64 15.82 -8.24 -5.90
CA GLY A 64 14.57 -8.01 -5.18
C GLY A 64 14.13 -9.19 -4.31
N LYS A 65 14.98 -10.21 -4.11
CA LYS A 65 14.65 -11.42 -3.34
C LYS A 65 14.94 -11.25 -1.87
N VAL A 66 14.04 -11.73 -1.02
CA VAL A 66 14.23 -11.75 0.43
C VAL A 66 15.42 -12.63 0.80
N LEU A 67 16.33 -12.10 1.65
CA LEU A 67 17.58 -12.76 2.05
C LEU A 67 17.35 -13.92 3.03
N LYS A 68 16.34 -13.82 3.90
CA LYS A 68 15.97 -14.87 4.85
C LYS A 68 14.53 -15.31 4.62
N LYS A 69 14.34 -16.59 4.36
CA LYS A 69 13.01 -17.20 4.42
C LYS A 69 12.58 -17.32 5.89
N LYS A 70 11.28 -17.17 6.12
CA LYS A 70 10.64 -17.42 7.39
C LYS A 70 10.84 -18.88 7.80
N GLU A 71 11.52 -19.12 8.91
CA GLU A 71 11.85 -20.48 9.38
C GLU A 71 10.67 -21.15 10.09
N LYS A 72 9.81 -20.34 10.72
CA LYS A 72 8.65 -20.81 11.49
C LYS A 72 7.40 -20.03 11.07
N PRO A 73 6.22 -20.70 11.11
CA PRO A 73 4.97 -19.99 10.90
C PRO A 73 4.73 -18.98 12.03
N ASP A 74 4.21 -17.80 11.66
CA ASP A 74 3.72 -16.83 12.64
C ASP A 74 2.21 -16.99 12.87
N TYR A 75 1.66 -16.09 13.71
CA TYR A 75 0.23 -16.10 14.01
C TYR A 75 -0.64 -15.91 12.77
N THR A 76 -0.21 -15.08 11.81
CA THR A 76 -0.92 -14.88 10.54
C THR A 76 -1.01 -16.16 9.73
N ASP A 77 0.08 -16.94 9.65
CA ASP A 77 0.06 -18.22 8.93
C ASP A 77 -0.86 -19.25 9.60
N ILE A 78 -0.87 -19.28 10.94
CA ILE A 78 -1.76 -20.19 11.68
C ILE A 78 -3.21 -19.78 11.51
N PHE A 79 -3.50 -18.48 11.60
CA PHE A 79 -4.83 -17.92 11.37
C PHE A 79 -5.31 -18.22 9.95
N ALA A 80 -4.48 -17.95 8.92
CA ALA A 80 -4.82 -18.19 7.53
C ALA A 80 -5.23 -19.64 7.26
N ARG A 81 -4.44 -20.60 7.75
CA ARG A 81 -4.77 -22.04 7.62
C ARG A 81 -6.09 -22.39 8.30
N LYS A 82 -6.30 -21.86 9.52
CA LYS A 82 -7.52 -22.18 10.28
C LYS A 82 -8.77 -21.58 9.67
N ILE A 83 -8.69 -20.31 9.21
CA ILE A 83 -9.85 -19.64 8.59
C ILE A 83 -10.21 -20.28 7.25
N LEU A 84 -9.22 -20.72 6.47
CA LEU A 84 -9.44 -21.45 5.22
C LEU A 84 -10.20 -22.76 5.48
N THR A 85 -9.73 -23.57 6.43
CA THR A 85 -10.41 -24.82 6.83
C THR A 85 -11.85 -24.58 7.26
N LEU A 86 -12.10 -23.52 8.02
CA LEU A 86 -13.44 -23.17 8.48
C LEU A 86 -14.34 -22.70 7.34
N ALA A 87 -13.79 -21.95 6.38
CA ALA A 87 -14.53 -21.48 5.22
C ALA A 87 -14.94 -22.63 4.27
N GLU A 88 -14.05 -23.63 4.10
CA GLU A 88 -14.36 -24.85 3.35
C GLU A 88 -15.53 -25.63 3.98
N GLN A 89 -15.65 -25.62 5.29
CA GLN A 89 -16.71 -26.31 6.04
C GLN A 89 -17.99 -25.48 6.20
N ASN A 90 -17.90 -24.15 6.05
CA ASN A 90 -19.03 -23.27 6.25
C ASN A 90 -19.12 -22.19 5.16
N PRO A 91 -19.96 -22.38 4.12
CA PRO A 91 -20.10 -21.45 3.01
C PRO A 91 -20.73 -20.09 3.41
N ARG A 92 -21.21 -19.96 4.64
CA ARG A 92 -21.71 -18.67 5.16
C ARG A 92 -20.61 -17.82 5.82
N LEU A 93 -19.39 -18.35 5.95
CA LEU A 93 -18.27 -17.59 6.50
C LEU A 93 -17.75 -16.62 5.43
N ILE A 94 -17.74 -15.34 5.77
CA ILE A 94 -17.23 -14.25 4.92
C ILE A 94 -16.13 -13.54 5.69
N ALA A 95 -15.02 -13.25 5.01
CA ALA A 95 -13.92 -12.47 5.58
C ALA A 95 -13.77 -11.16 4.81
N ILE A 96 -13.65 -10.05 5.54
CA ILE A 96 -13.47 -8.71 4.98
C ILE A 96 -12.17 -8.12 5.54
N THR A 97 -11.33 -7.58 4.65
CA THR A 97 -10.12 -6.87 5.03
C THR A 97 -9.99 -5.58 4.26
N ALA A 98 -9.49 -4.52 4.91
CA ALA A 98 -9.22 -3.24 4.29
C ALA A 98 -7.79 -3.22 3.74
N ALA A 99 -7.62 -3.58 2.46
CA ALA A 99 -6.40 -3.48 1.66
C ALA A 99 -5.19 -4.36 2.07
N MET A 100 -5.24 -5.11 3.17
CA MET A 100 -4.09 -5.86 3.70
C MET A 100 -4.28 -7.39 3.63
N ALA A 101 -4.81 -7.91 2.54
CA ALA A 101 -5.16 -9.34 2.40
C ALA A 101 -3.98 -10.28 2.73
N GLU A 102 -2.77 -9.98 2.24
CA GLU A 102 -1.57 -10.78 2.56
C GLU A 102 -1.17 -10.67 4.05
N GLY A 103 -1.16 -9.44 4.59
CA GLY A 103 -0.75 -9.19 5.97
C GLY A 103 -1.72 -9.74 7.02
N THR A 104 -2.98 -9.94 6.65
CA THR A 104 -4.01 -10.53 7.52
C THR A 104 -4.21 -12.03 7.29
N GLY A 105 -3.55 -12.61 6.28
CA GLY A 105 -3.71 -14.02 5.93
C GLY A 105 -5.03 -14.38 5.24
N LEU A 106 -5.69 -13.39 4.62
CA LEU A 106 -6.98 -13.54 3.91
C LEU A 106 -6.81 -13.52 2.37
N LYS A 107 -5.64 -13.91 1.88
CA LYS A 107 -5.35 -14.02 0.44
C LYS A 107 -5.57 -15.44 -0.07
#